data_ccd4a9b7a6f8adcdbcae906099b1ce95
#
_entry.id   ccd4a9b7a6f8adcdbcae906099b1ce95
#
_cell.length_a   1.000
_cell.length_b   1.000
_cell.length_c   1.000
_cell.angle_alpha   90.00
_cell.angle_beta   90.00
_cell.angle_gamma   90.00
#
_symmetry.space_group_name_H-M   'P 1'
#
loop_
_entity.id
_entity.type
_entity.pdbx_description
1 polymer ?
#
loop_
_entity_poly.entity_id
_entity_poly.type
_entity_poly.pdbx_seq_one_letter_code
_entity_poly.pdbx_strand_id
1 'polypeptide(L)'
;PYTTLFRSLRPELVFAFIVSGMVASLSGALLSERLLGKFDRVRAYQWTIISFVIFGTLIFFLPPSQVWLIFGLNIVFSFVQNLTTPLQWTMFSDVVDYEEHRSGRRLDGLVFSTALFAIKFGLALGGAVVGWVLGMVDYAPGQAAQAPHVLSTINALFTLIPCALFLCMVALLSIYKLNSRLVDSIARELASKREVRPEAGPLSPATPSALQE
;
A
#
# COMPACT_ATOMS: atom_id res chain seq x y z
N PRO A 1 11.22 -4.26 22.70
CA PRO A 1 11.23 -2.97 23.43
C PRO A 1 9.86 -2.31 23.46
N TYR A 2 9.10 -2.29 22.35
CA TYR A 2 7.77 -1.65 22.30
C TYR A 2 6.70 -2.40 23.10
N THR A 3 6.77 -3.71 23.21
CA THR A 3 5.83 -4.52 23.99
C THR A 3 5.92 -4.25 25.50
N THR A 4 7.12 -3.99 26.02
CA THR A 4 7.30 -3.60 27.42
C THR A 4 6.81 -2.18 27.67
N LEU A 5 7.00 -1.27 26.71
CA LEU A 5 6.48 0.10 26.77
C LEU A 5 4.94 0.10 26.82
N PHE A 6 4.28 -0.67 25.96
CA PHE A 6 2.81 -0.78 25.95
C PHE A 6 2.26 -1.54 27.16
N ARG A 7 3.04 -2.40 27.80
CA ARG A 7 2.62 -3.14 29.01
C ARG A 7 2.71 -2.30 30.28
N SER A 8 3.62 -1.32 30.31
CA SER A 8 3.78 -0.35 31.42
C SER A 8 2.94 0.93 31.21
N LEU A 9 2.48 1.19 29.97
CA LEU A 9 1.62 2.32 29.66
C LEU A 9 0.18 2.03 30.08
N ARG A 10 -0.47 3.04 30.65
CA ARG A 10 -1.90 3.01 30.95
C ARG A 10 -2.69 2.67 29.69
N PRO A 11 -3.73 1.83 29.73
CA PRO A 11 -4.57 1.48 28.58
C PRO A 11 -5.06 2.69 27.79
N GLU A 12 -5.24 3.82 28.45
CA GLU A 12 -5.63 5.11 27.88
C GLU A 12 -4.62 5.63 26.85
N LEU A 13 -3.31 5.46 27.08
CA LEU A 13 -2.25 5.88 26.15
C LEU A 13 -2.22 4.99 24.91
N VAL A 14 -2.46 3.70 25.06
CA VAL A 14 -2.55 2.77 23.91
C VAL A 14 -3.74 3.13 23.03
N PHE A 15 -4.89 3.40 23.64
CA PHE A 15 -6.09 3.83 22.93
C PHE A 15 -5.84 5.16 22.19
N ALA A 16 -5.26 6.17 22.87
CA ALA A 16 -4.93 7.46 22.27
C ALA A 16 -3.96 7.30 21.08
N PHE A 17 -2.99 6.39 21.18
CA PHE A 17 -2.03 6.08 20.10
C PHE A 17 -2.75 5.53 18.84
N ILE A 18 -3.66 4.56 19.03
CA ILE A 18 -4.41 3.97 17.93
C ILE A 18 -5.35 5.02 17.31
N VAL A 19 -6.10 5.74 18.12
CA VAL A 19 -7.06 6.76 17.65
C VAL A 19 -6.35 7.89 16.90
N SER A 20 -5.23 8.39 17.41
CA SER A 20 -4.46 9.43 16.74
C SER A 20 -3.96 8.97 15.36
N GLY A 21 -3.50 7.73 15.23
CA GLY A 21 -3.12 7.13 13.96
C GLY A 21 -4.31 7.00 12.99
N MET A 22 -5.48 6.59 13.49
CA MET A 22 -6.70 6.49 12.66
C MET A 22 -7.16 7.85 12.12
N VAL A 23 -7.16 8.89 12.96
CA VAL A 23 -7.52 10.25 12.54
C VAL A 23 -6.53 10.78 11.51
N ALA A 24 -5.22 10.56 11.73
CA ALA A 24 -4.18 10.92 10.78
C ALA A 24 -4.35 10.18 9.44
N SER A 25 -4.65 8.89 9.47
CA SER A 25 -4.93 8.05 8.30
C SER A 25 -6.10 8.60 7.49
N LEU A 26 -7.22 8.90 8.13
CA LEU A 26 -8.39 9.44 7.46
C LEU A 26 -8.11 10.80 6.82
N SER A 27 -7.40 11.69 7.53
CA SER A 27 -7.00 12.98 7.00
C SER A 27 -6.05 12.85 5.79
N GLY A 28 -5.11 11.89 5.81
CA GLY A 28 -4.23 11.56 4.70
C GLY A 28 -5.01 11.13 3.45
N ALA A 29 -5.96 10.21 3.61
CA ALA A 29 -6.80 9.75 2.51
C ALA A 29 -7.63 10.88 1.88
N LEU A 30 -8.26 11.73 2.71
CA LEU A 30 -9.08 12.85 2.23
C LEU A 30 -8.27 13.95 1.53
N LEU A 31 -7.02 14.16 1.94
CA LEU A 31 -6.14 15.18 1.38
C LEU A 31 -5.29 14.67 0.21
N SER A 32 -5.33 13.37 -0.10
CA SER A 32 -4.45 12.75 -1.10
C SER A 32 -4.57 13.41 -2.49
N GLU A 33 -5.78 13.64 -2.98
CA GLU A 33 -5.99 14.27 -4.28
C GLU A 33 -5.47 15.72 -4.33
N ARG A 34 -5.68 16.49 -3.25
CA ARG A 34 -5.25 17.88 -3.18
C ARG A 34 -3.73 18.02 -3.09
N LEU A 35 -3.08 17.13 -2.36
CA LEU A 35 -1.64 17.17 -2.11
C LEU A 35 -0.85 16.53 -3.25
N LEU A 36 -1.31 15.40 -3.76
CA LEU A 36 -0.57 14.60 -4.76
C LEU A 36 -1.05 14.81 -6.19
N GLY A 37 -2.26 15.33 -6.41
CA GLY A 37 -2.85 15.50 -7.75
C GLY A 37 -2.11 16.45 -8.69
N LYS A 38 -1.19 17.26 -8.15
CA LYS A 38 -0.32 18.17 -8.94
C LYS A 38 1.03 17.54 -9.31
N PHE A 39 1.39 16.43 -8.68
CA PHE A 39 2.67 15.75 -8.89
C PHE A 39 2.51 14.58 -9.87
N ASP A 40 3.63 14.18 -10.47
CA ASP A 40 3.69 12.92 -11.21
C ASP A 40 3.41 11.74 -10.25
N ARG A 41 2.42 10.89 -10.60
CA ARG A 41 1.92 9.81 -9.74
C ARG A 41 3.04 8.86 -9.30
N VAL A 42 3.93 8.50 -10.21
CA VAL A 42 5.04 7.59 -9.92
C VAL A 42 6.04 8.22 -8.98
N ARG A 43 6.41 9.48 -9.21
CA ARG A 43 7.33 10.21 -8.33
C ARG A 43 6.73 10.45 -6.95
N ALA A 44 5.45 10.84 -6.89
CA ALA A 44 4.75 11.01 -5.62
C ALA A 44 4.74 9.69 -4.83
N TYR A 45 4.46 8.57 -5.50
CA TYR A 45 4.49 7.25 -4.88
C TYR A 45 5.91 6.87 -4.42
N GLN A 46 6.95 7.13 -5.20
CA GLN A 46 8.34 6.92 -4.78
C GLN A 46 8.72 7.75 -3.55
N TRP A 47 8.34 9.02 -3.49
CA TRP A 47 8.61 9.86 -2.33
C TRP A 47 7.91 9.37 -1.06
N THR A 48 6.67 8.87 -1.17
CA THR A 48 5.98 8.29 -0.01
C THR A 48 6.64 7.00 0.47
N ILE A 49 7.12 6.14 -0.44
CA ILE A 49 7.87 4.93 -0.06
C ILE A 49 9.21 5.28 0.59
N ILE A 50 9.95 6.26 0.05
CA ILE A 50 11.20 6.74 0.66
C ILE A 50 10.93 7.26 2.08
N SER A 51 9.82 7.97 2.29
CA SER A 51 9.41 8.40 3.62
C SER A 51 9.22 7.23 4.59
N PHE A 52 8.67 6.09 4.13
CA PHE A 52 8.54 4.89 4.96
C PHE A 52 9.90 4.31 5.37
N VAL A 53 10.89 4.32 4.47
CA VAL A 53 12.25 3.89 4.80
C VAL A 53 12.86 4.82 5.85
N ILE A 54 12.69 6.14 5.70
CA ILE A 54 13.18 7.12 6.68
C ILE A 54 12.51 6.91 8.04
N PHE A 55 11.18 6.80 8.09
CA PHE A 55 10.45 6.58 9.35
C PHE A 55 10.81 5.24 9.99
N GLY A 56 10.91 4.15 9.21
CA GLY A 56 11.32 2.85 9.73
C GLY A 56 12.73 2.88 10.34
N THR A 57 13.65 3.56 9.66
CA THR A 57 15.02 3.73 10.14
C THR A 57 15.07 4.59 11.41
N LEU A 58 14.32 5.70 11.45
CA LEU A 58 14.22 6.54 12.64
C LEU A 58 13.69 5.76 13.85
N ILE A 59 12.60 4.99 13.65
CA ILE A 59 12.01 4.18 14.72
C ILE A 59 13.00 3.13 15.24
N PHE A 60 13.83 2.56 14.37
CA PHE A 60 14.84 1.58 14.78
C PHE A 60 15.86 2.14 15.78
N PHE A 61 16.30 3.38 15.57
CA PHE A 61 17.30 4.05 16.44
C PHE A 61 16.69 4.77 17.66
N LEU A 62 15.35 4.85 17.74
CA LEU A 62 14.69 5.60 18.79
C LEU A 62 14.73 4.85 20.13
N PRO A 63 15.19 5.47 21.23
CA PRO A 63 15.11 4.87 22.54
C PRO A 63 13.65 4.76 23.00
N PRO A 64 13.24 3.64 23.62
CA PRO A 64 11.86 3.39 24.06
C PRO A 64 11.31 4.41 25.08
N SER A 65 12.18 5.21 25.69
CA SER A 65 11.79 6.23 26.69
C SER A 65 11.11 7.46 26.08
N GLN A 66 11.23 7.68 24.76
CA GLN A 66 10.68 8.88 24.09
C GLN A 66 9.27 8.63 23.54
N VAL A 67 8.30 8.40 24.43
CA VAL A 67 6.92 8.06 24.08
C VAL A 67 6.27 9.11 23.17
N TRP A 68 6.44 10.40 23.46
CA TRP A 68 5.84 11.49 22.69
C TRP A 68 6.39 11.59 21.27
N LEU A 69 7.66 11.27 21.08
CA LEU A 69 8.26 11.24 19.74
C LEU A 69 7.71 10.06 18.93
N ILE A 70 7.50 8.91 19.58
CA ILE A 70 6.85 7.74 18.95
C ILE A 70 5.42 8.07 18.52
N PHE A 71 4.66 8.80 19.34
CA PHE A 71 3.33 9.29 18.98
C PHE A 71 3.37 10.21 17.76
N GLY A 72 4.25 11.21 17.76
CA GLY A 72 4.41 12.13 16.63
C GLY A 72 4.77 11.39 15.33
N LEU A 73 5.71 10.46 15.39
CA LEU A 73 6.08 9.64 14.24
C LEU A 73 4.94 8.74 13.76
N ASN A 74 4.15 8.15 14.67
CA ASN A 74 2.99 7.35 14.30
C ASN A 74 1.94 8.17 13.55
N ILE A 75 1.66 9.41 13.99
CA ILE A 75 0.72 10.30 13.32
C ILE A 75 1.21 10.62 11.90
N VAL A 76 2.47 11.03 11.76
CA VAL A 76 3.04 11.38 10.46
C VAL A 76 3.10 10.16 9.54
N PHE A 77 3.53 9.01 10.05
CA PHE A 77 3.57 7.75 9.30
C PHE A 77 2.20 7.34 8.81
N SER A 78 1.18 7.34 9.69
CA SER A 78 -0.19 6.97 9.35
C SER A 78 -0.80 7.92 8.32
N PHE A 79 -0.53 9.21 8.43
CA PHE A 79 -0.94 10.21 7.45
C PHE A 79 -0.34 9.93 6.07
N VAL A 80 1.00 9.79 5.99
CA VAL A 80 1.72 9.55 4.73
C VAL A 80 1.31 8.21 4.10
N GLN A 81 1.11 7.17 4.91
CA GLN A 81 0.69 5.85 4.44
C GLN A 81 -0.66 5.93 3.72
N ASN A 82 -1.64 6.61 4.30
CA ASN A 82 -2.97 6.72 3.71
C ASN A 82 -3.05 7.77 2.59
N LEU A 83 -2.11 8.67 2.50
CA LEU A 83 -1.91 9.51 1.32
C LEU A 83 -1.57 8.67 0.07
N THR A 84 -0.86 7.57 0.27
CA THR A 84 -0.36 6.69 -0.81
C THR A 84 -1.42 5.73 -1.35
N THR A 85 -2.38 5.32 -0.51
CA THR A 85 -3.36 4.28 -0.86
C THR A 85 -4.23 4.65 -2.09
N PRO A 86 -4.87 5.83 -2.18
CA PRO A 86 -5.63 6.21 -3.37
C PRO A 86 -4.75 6.28 -4.63
N LEU A 87 -3.51 6.74 -4.48
CA LEU A 87 -2.54 6.84 -5.57
C LEU A 87 -2.21 5.47 -6.17
N GLN A 88 -2.05 4.45 -5.32
CA GLN A 88 -1.81 3.08 -5.75
C GLN A 88 -2.97 2.53 -6.60
N TRP A 89 -4.22 2.74 -6.18
CA TRP A 89 -5.38 2.30 -6.94
C TRP A 89 -5.52 3.03 -8.27
N THR A 90 -5.20 4.32 -8.31
CA THR A 90 -5.16 5.09 -9.56
C THR A 90 -4.11 4.52 -10.52
N MET A 91 -2.92 4.15 -10.03
CA MET A 91 -1.88 3.55 -10.87
C MET A 91 -2.29 2.19 -11.45
N PHE A 92 -3.13 1.39 -10.77
CA PHE A 92 -3.68 0.17 -11.35
C PHE A 92 -4.64 0.48 -12.51
N SER A 93 -5.48 1.52 -12.38
CA SER A 93 -6.34 1.99 -13.47
C SER A 93 -5.52 2.52 -14.65
N ASP A 94 -4.43 3.23 -14.38
CA ASP A 94 -3.49 3.72 -15.40
C ASP A 94 -2.91 2.56 -16.25
N VAL A 95 -2.62 1.41 -15.63
CA VAL A 95 -2.15 0.20 -16.34
C VAL A 95 -3.24 -0.38 -17.24
N VAL A 96 -4.49 -0.38 -16.77
CA VAL A 96 -5.64 -0.85 -17.58
C VAL A 96 -5.81 0.02 -18.81
N ASP A 97 -5.80 1.34 -18.67
CA ASP A 97 -5.96 2.30 -19.77
C ASP A 97 -4.79 2.20 -20.77
N TYR A 98 -3.57 2.01 -20.28
CA TYR A 98 -2.39 1.79 -21.12
C TYR A 98 -2.52 0.50 -21.94
N GLU A 99 -2.97 -0.60 -21.34
CA GLU A 99 -3.14 -1.86 -22.05
C GLU A 99 -4.30 -1.78 -23.06
N GLU A 100 -5.41 -1.11 -22.73
CA GLU A 100 -6.50 -0.85 -23.66
C GLU A 100 -6.01 -0.06 -24.89
N HIS A 101 -5.18 0.97 -24.68
CA HIS A 101 -4.59 1.74 -25.78
C HIS A 101 -3.68 0.88 -26.66
N ARG A 102 -2.89 -0.03 -26.06
CA ARG A 102 -1.92 -0.88 -26.76
C ARG A 102 -2.53 -2.05 -27.49
N SER A 103 -3.45 -2.78 -26.84
CA SER A 103 -4.02 -4.03 -27.34
C SER A 103 -5.41 -3.89 -27.93
N GLY A 104 -6.08 -2.73 -27.73
CA GLY A 104 -7.48 -2.52 -28.08
C GLY A 104 -8.47 -3.31 -27.21
N ARG A 105 -8.00 -3.97 -26.16
CA ARG A 105 -8.80 -4.78 -25.24
C ARG A 105 -8.71 -4.26 -23.83
N ARG A 106 -9.85 -4.02 -23.22
CA ARG A 106 -9.93 -3.60 -21.83
C ARG A 106 -9.82 -4.82 -20.90
N LEU A 107 -8.74 -4.88 -20.09
CA LEU A 107 -8.40 -6.04 -19.27
C LEU A 107 -8.48 -5.72 -17.75
N ASP A 108 -9.52 -4.97 -17.33
CA ASP A 108 -9.71 -4.59 -15.90
C ASP A 108 -9.64 -5.82 -14.98
N GLY A 109 -10.40 -6.87 -15.31
CA GLY A 109 -10.47 -8.08 -14.49
C GLY A 109 -9.10 -8.74 -14.30
N LEU A 110 -8.25 -8.77 -15.33
CA LEU A 110 -6.93 -9.37 -15.24
C LEU A 110 -6.00 -8.54 -14.38
N VAL A 111 -5.96 -7.22 -14.58
CA VAL A 111 -5.07 -6.32 -13.82
C VAL A 111 -5.44 -6.32 -12.33
N PHE A 112 -6.73 -6.10 -12.02
CA PHE A 112 -7.16 -6.06 -10.61
C PHE A 112 -7.09 -7.42 -9.93
N SER A 113 -7.41 -8.53 -10.60
CA SER A 113 -7.26 -9.86 -10.01
C SER A 113 -5.80 -10.21 -9.72
N THR A 114 -4.89 -9.85 -10.62
CA THR A 114 -3.44 -10.05 -10.41
C THR A 114 -2.94 -9.19 -9.24
N ALA A 115 -3.37 -7.93 -9.15
CA ALA A 115 -3.01 -7.06 -8.03
C ALA A 115 -3.52 -7.61 -6.69
N LEU A 116 -4.79 -8.04 -6.62
CA LEU A 116 -5.37 -8.64 -5.41
C LEU A 116 -4.70 -9.97 -5.05
N PHE A 117 -4.37 -10.80 -6.04
CA PHE A 117 -3.60 -12.02 -5.82
C PHE A 117 -2.23 -11.70 -5.23
N ALA A 118 -1.50 -10.74 -5.79
CA ALA A 118 -0.18 -10.33 -5.30
C ALA A 118 -0.25 -9.80 -3.85
N ILE A 119 -1.28 -9.01 -3.51
CA ILE A 119 -1.49 -8.52 -2.14
C ILE A 119 -1.73 -9.68 -1.17
N LYS A 120 -2.63 -10.62 -1.50
CA LYS A 120 -2.94 -11.77 -0.65
C LYS A 120 -1.75 -12.73 -0.53
N PHE A 121 -1.07 -12.99 -1.63
CA PHE A 121 0.13 -13.83 -1.65
C PHE A 121 1.25 -13.21 -0.81
N GLY A 122 1.49 -11.89 -0.96
CA GLY A 122 2.47 -11.17 -0.15
C GLY A 122 2.15 -11.20 1.34
N LEU A 123 0.87 -11.06 1.72
CA LEU A 123 0.44 -11.16 3.11
C LEU A 123 0.67 -12.56 3.68
N ALA A 124 0.33 -13.61 2.93
CA ALA A 124 0.53 -14.99 3.34
C ALA A 124 2.03 -15.34 3.47
N LEU A 125 2.83 -14.92 2.46
CA LEU A 125 4.28 -15.15 2.46
C LEU A 125 4.95 -14.38 3.61
N GLY A 126 4.56 -13.13 3.85
CA GLY A 126 5.07 -12.32 4.95
C GLY A 126 4.78 -12.96 6.30
N GLY A 127 3.55 -13.44 6.53
CA GLY A 127 3.18 -14.16 7.75
C GLY A 127 3.98 -15.45 7.94
N ALA A 128 4.18 -16.21 6.88
CA ALA A 128 4.98 -17.44 6.91
C ALA A 128 6.45 -17.18 7.26
N VAL A 129 7.06 -16.14 6.64
CA VAL A 129 8.44 -15.74 6.93
C VAL A 129 8.60 -15.30 8.39
N VAL A 130 7.68 -14.48 8.89
CA VAL A 130 7.69 -14.04 10.30
C VAL A 130 7.59 -15.25 11.24
N GLY A 131 6.63 -16.16 11.00
CA GLY A 131 6.47 -17.37 11.82
C GLY A 131 7.71 -18.26 11.80
N TRP A 132 8.30 -18.45 10.62
CA TRP A 132 9.50 -19.27 10.46
C TRP A 132 10.72 -18.66 11.18
N VAL A 133 10.96 -17.37 11.01
CA VAL A 133 12.09 -16.68 11.67
C VAL A 133 11.91 -16.67 13.19
N LEU A 134 10.69 -16.43 13.70
CA LEU A 134 10.42 -16.48 15.14
C LEU A 134 10.62 -17.89 15.70
N GLY A 135 10.29 -18.95 14.95
CA GLY A 135 10.56 -20.33 15.33
C GLY A 135 12.05 -20.67 15.40
N MET A 136 12.89 -20.04 14.55
CA MET A 136 14.34 -20.24 14.55
C MET A 136 15.07 -19.60 15.74
N VAL A 137 14.47 -18.60 16.38
CA VAL A 137 15.05 -17.85 17.51
C VAL A 137 14.44 -18.23 18.86
N ASP A 138 13.76 -19.39 18.92
CA ASP A 138 13.12 -19.92 20.13
C ASP A 138 12.16 -18.93 20.80
N TYR A 139 11.37 -18.21 19.96
CA TYR A 139 10.33 -17.32 20.47
C TYR A 139 9.29 -18.11 21.28
N ALA A 140 9.13 -17.77 22.55
CA ALA A 140 8.17 -18.43 23.43
C ALA A 140 6.89 -17.59 23.60
N PRO A 141 5.76 -17.98 22.98
CA PRO A 141 4.49 -17.27 23.12
C PRO A 141 4.04 -17.24 24.60
N GLY A 142 3.59 -16.08 25.06
CA GLY A 142 3.05 -15.92 26.42
C GLY A 142 4.09 -15.64 27.51
N GLN A 143 5.37 -15.75 27.27
CA GLN A 143 6.39 -15.33 28.24
C GLN A 143 6.47 -13.81 28.33
N ALA A 144 6.51 -13.31 29.58
CA ALA A 144 6.57 -11.87 29.86
C ALA A 144 7.91 -11.24 29.47
N ALA A 145 9.00 -11.99 29.54
CA ALA A 145 10.33 -11.58 29.17
C ALA A 145 10.89 -12.53 28.12
N GLN A 146 11.21 -11.98 26.96
CA GLN A 146 11.89 -12.69 25.87
C GLN A 146 13.40 -12.45 25.97
N ALA A 147 14.19 -13.41 25.47
CA ALA A 147 15.64 -13.25 25.43
C ALA A 147 16.04 -12.04 24.54
N PRO A 148 17.15 -11.36 24.85
CA PRO A 148 17.58 -10.17 24.10
C PRO A 148 17.73 -10.38 22.60
N HIS A 149 18.22 -11.56 22.17
CA HIS A 149 18.35 -11.91 20.75
C HIS A 149 16.99 -12.04 20.05
N VAL A 150 15.96 -12.54 20.73
CA VAL A 150 14.58 -12.63 20.20
C VAL A 150 14.03 -11.23 19.99
N LEU A 151 14.23 -10.31 20.95
CA LEU A 151 13.77 -8.93 20.84
C LEU A 151 14.48 -8.19 19.70
N SER A 152 15.77 -8.40 19.50
CA SER A 152 16.51 -7.80 18.38
C SER A 152 16.03 -8.35 17.03
N THR A 153 15.73 -9.64 16.93
CA THR A 153 15.17 -10.26 15.73
C THR A 153 13.78 -9.71 15.42
N ILE A 154 12.91 -9.57 16.41
CA ILE A 154 11.60 -8.95 16.23
C ILE A 154 11.75 -7.53 15.72
N ASN A 155 12.64 -6.74 16.31
CA ASN A 155 12.87 -5.37 15.86
C ASN A 155 13.38 -5.34 14.41
N ALA A 156 14.31 -6.22 14.04
CA ALA A 156 14.80 -6.32 12.66
C ALA A 156 13.70 -6.75 11.66
N LEU A 157 12.85 -7.70 12.03
CA LEU A 157 11.72 -8.14 11.21
C LEU A 157 10.74 -7.00 10.89
N PHE A 158 10.47 -6.15 11.88
CA PHE A 158 9.50 -5.06 11.71
C PHE A 158 10.09 -3.75 11.16
N THR A 159 11.42 -3.63 11.11
CA THR A 159 12.07 -2.40 10.65
C THR A 159 12.97 -2.65 9.43
N LEU A 160 13.97 -3.50 9.53
CA LEU A 160 14.97 -3.68 8.47
C LEU A 160 14.41 -4.40 7.24
N ILE A 161 13.62 -5.46 7.42
CA ILE A 161 13.06 -6.20 6.29
C ILE A 161 12.09 -5.33 5.47
N PRO A 162 11.10 -4.64 6.06
CA PRO A 162 10.26 -3.71 5.30
C PRO A 162 11.06 -2.61 4.62
N CYS A 163 12.07 -2.02 5.28
CA CYS A 163 12.92 -1.01 4.66
C CYS A 163 13.65 -1.54 3.41
N ALA A 164 14.21 -2.75 3.48
CA ALA A 164 14.88 -3.37 2.34
C ALA A 164 13.90 -3.63 1.18
N LEU A 165 12.69 -4.12 1.47
CA LEU A 165 11.64 -4.34 0.47
C LEU A 165 11.16 -3.01 -0.15
N PHE A 166 11.01 -1.96 0.63
CA PHE A 166 10.66 -0.62 0.12
C PHE A 166 11.76 -0.05 -0.77
N LEU A 167 13.04 -0.23 -0.45
CA LEU A 167 14.14 0.17 -1.32
C LEU A 167 14.14 -0.60 -2.64
N CYS A 168 13.90 -1.91 -2.62
CA CYS A 168 13.71 -2.71 -3.84
C CYS A 168 12.52 -2.19 -4.67
N MET A 169 11.41 -1.83 -4.02
CA MET A 169 10.24 -1.27 -4.70
C MET A 169 10.55 0.08 -5.35
N VAL A 170 11.27 0.98 -4.68
CA VAL A 170 11.73 2.26 -5.27
C VAL A 170 12.61 2.00 -6.48
N ALA A 171 13.54 1.04 -6.41
CA ALA A 171 14.40 0.67 -7.53
C ALA A 171 13.58 0.15 -8.74
N LEU A 172 12.60 -0.73 -8.49
CA LEU A 172 11.69 -1.22 -9.54
C LEU A 172 10.85 -0.10 -10.16
N LEU A 173 10.32 0.80 -9.33
CA LEU A 173 9.55 1.96 -9.80
C LEU A 173 10.42 2.95 -10.61
N SER A 174 11.72 2.98 -10.42
CA SER A 174 12.63 3.82 -11.21
C SER A 174 12.76 3.33 -12.66
N ILE A 175 12.49 2.05 -12.90
CA ILE A 175 12.46 1.45 -14.24
C ILE A 175 11.07 1.61 -14.89
N TYR A 176 10.06 1.96 -14.12
CA TYR A 176 8.68 2.10 -14.58
C TYR A 176 8.51 3.33 -15.48
N LYS A 177 8.11 3.11 -16.73
CA LYS A 177 8.09 4.13 -17.79
C LYS A 177 6.75 4.85 -17.98
N LEU A 178 5.69 4.43 -17.30
CA LEU A 178 4.40 5.11 -17.40
C LEU A 178 4.43 6.41 -16.58
N ASN A 179 4.67 7.50 -17.27
CA ASN A 179 4.62 8.85 -16.71
C ASN A 179 3.15 9.34 -16.70
N SER A 180 2.74 10.11 -15.72
CA SER A 180 1.39 10.69 -15.61
C SER A 180 0.96 11.42 -16.88
N ARG A 181 1.86 12.14 -17.54
CA ARG A 181 1.56 12.84 -18.80
C ARG A 181 1.16 11.89 -19.92
N LEU A 182 1.86 10.76 -20.06
CA LEU A 182 1.56 9.74 -21.05
C LEU A 182 0.18 9.13 -20.77
N VAL A 183 -0.07 8.75 -19.51
CA VAL A 183 -1.33 8.13 -19.10
C VAL A 183 -2.50 9.09 -19.30
N ASP A 184 -2.34 10.36 -18.90
CA ASP A 184 -3.38 11.39 -19.10
C ASP A 184 -3.66 11.68 -20.58
N SER A 185 -2.67 11.54 -21.47
CA SER A 185 -2.89 11.65 -22.92
C SER A 185 -3.66 10.44 -23.48
N ILE A 186 -3.32 9.25 -23.02
CA ILE A 186 -4.00 8.00 -23.39
C ILE A 186 -5.45 8.02 -22.89
N ALA A 187 -5.68 8.42 -21.65
CA ALA A 187 -7.03 8.50 -21.09
C ALA A 187 -7.92 9.47 -21.89
N ARG A 188 -7.39 10.62 -22.33
CA ARG A 188 -8.13 11.57 -23.17
C ARG A 188 -8.43 10.98 -24.55
N GLU A 189 -7.47 10.30 -25.17
CA GLU A 189 -7.66 9.65 -26.46
C GLU A 189 -8.72 8.54 -26.39
N LEU A 190 -8.67 7.71 -25.33
CA LEU A 190 -9.68 6.68 -25.11
C LEU A 190 -11.08 7.27 -24.86
N ALA A 191 -11.16 8.37 -24.09
CA ALA A 191 -12.42 9.07 -23.87
C ALA A 191 -13.02 9.59 -25.18
N SER A 192 -12.22 10.25 -26.03
CA SER A 192 -12.69 10.75 -27.33
C SER A 192 -13.13 9.60 -28.27
N LYS A 193 -12.42 8.46 -28.24
CA LYS A 193 -12.83 7.29 -29.03
C LYS A 193 -14.17 6.68 -28.56
N ARG A 194 -14.44 6.71 -27.26
CA ARG A 194 -15.71 6.24 -26.67
C ARG A 194 -16.87 7.18 -26.99
N GLU A 195 -16.64 8.50 -27.03
CA GLU A 195 -17.66 9.48 -27.45
C GLU A 195 -18.03 9.33 -28.92
N VAL A 196 -17.05 9.08 -29.80
CA VAL A 196 -17.26 8.88 -31.24
C VAL A 196 -17.90 7.52 -31.53
N ARG A 197 -17.71 6.52 -30.68
CA ARG A 197 -18.30 5.19 -30.79
C ARG A 197 -19.14 4.91 -29.55
N PRO A 198 -20.35 5.50 -29.41
CA PRO A 198 -21.25 5.13 -28.33
C PRO A 198 -21.43 3.64 -28.38
N GLU A 199 -21.20 2.94 -27.28
CA GLU A 199 -21.30 1.48 -27.20
C GLU A 199 -22.59 1.03 -27.86
N ALA A 200 -22.50 0.08 -28.79
CA ALA A 200 -23.65 -0.70 -29.22
C ALA A 200 -24.24 -1.26 -27.91
N GLY A 201 -25.45 -0.79 -27.59
CA GLY A 201 -26.12 -1.07 -26.33
C GLY A 201 -26.06 -2.53 -25.92
N PRO A 202 -26.34 -2.88 -24.66
CA PRO A 202 -26.27 -4.25 -24.18
C PRO A 202 -26.96 -5.16 -25.20
N LEU A 203 -26.22 -6.22 -25.61
CA LEU A 203 -26.71 -7.21 -26.60
C LEU A 203 -28.19 -7.46 -26.35
N SER A 204 -29.02 -6.95 -27.26
CA SER A 204 -30.45 -7.23 -27.23
C SER A 204 -30.61 -8.74 -27.07
N PRO A 205 -31.33 -9.23 -26.04
CA PRO A 205 -31.51 -10.65 -25.89
C PRO A 205 -32.05 -11.18 -27.22
N ALA A 206 -31.29 -12.10 -27.82
CA ALA A 206 -31.70 -12.75 -29.05
C ALA A 206 -33.15 -13.26 -28.86
N THR A 207 -34.08 -12.67 -29.56
CA THR A 207 -35.46 -13.08 -29.57
C THR A 207 -35.49 -14.54 -30.03
N PRO A 208 -35.95 -15.50 -29.22
CA PRO A 208 -36.12 -16.87 -29.69
C PRO A 208 -37.41 -16.93 -30.51
N SER A 209 -37.36 -16.51 -31.76
CA SER A 209 -38.43 -16.71 -32.73
C SER A 209 -37.89 -17.62 -33.81
N ALA A 210 -37.95 -18.91 -33.60
CA ALA A 210 -38.00 -19.96 -34.61
C ALA A 210 -37.96 -21.37 -33.99
N LEU A 211 -38.93 -21.72 -33.17
CA LEU A 211 -39.31 -23.11 -32.92
C LEU A 211 -40.82 -23.16 -32.76
N GLN A 212 -41.53 -22.84 -33.87
CA GLN A 212 -42.92 -23.25 -34.13
C GLN A 212 -43.02 -23.44 -35.64
N GLU A 213 -42.70 -24.66 -36.07
CA GLU A 213 -43.39 -25.43 -37.14
C GLU A 213 -42.93 -26.87 -37.04
#